data_63f0c41fd0d4815ea20f6f5c8a59bcdb
#
_entry.id   63f0c41fd0d4815ea20f6f5c8a59bcdb
#
_cell.length_a   1.000
_cell.length_b   1.000
_cell.length_c   1.000
_cell.angle_alpha   90.00
_cell.angle_beta   90.00
_cell.angle_gamma   90.00
#
_symmetry.space_group_name_H-M   'P 1'
#
loop_
_entity.id
_entity.type
_entity.pdbx_description
1 polymer ?
#
loop_
_entity_poly.entity_id
_entity_poly.type
_entity_poly.pdbx_seq_one_letter_code
_entity_poly.pdbx_strand_id
1 'polypeptide(L)'
;MDDTKIEKRAGVQATSDRLWELVSDLSRWNEWNPYETEVEGAIAYGGRLSMTEAFPGQPQRQAAAAVAEWRPYVRLVWTENRGFLFRTLRYIDIEELEKGKCIVSSGHKFAGLRGELFHDKHRPALREAHQAIVDGLKTAAET
;
A
#
# COMPACT_ATOMS: atom_id res chain seq x y z
N MET A 1 13.68 -10.48 11.84
CA MET A 1 14.47 -9.77 10.84
C MET A 1 13.67 -9.51 9.59
N ASP A 2 13.56 -8.27 9.19
CA ASP A 2 12.67 -7.92 8.08
C ASP A 2 13.43 -7.40 6.87
N ASP A 3 14.44 -8.16 6.45
CA ASP A 3 15.22 -7.79 5.27
C ASP A 3 14.37 -7.73 4.02
N THR A 4 13.22 -8.41 4.03
CA THR A 4 12.30 -8.49 2.91
C THR A 4 11.14 -7.50 3.03
N LYS A 5 11.27 -6.52 3.90
CA LYS A 5 10.23 -5.52 4.12
C LYS A 5 10.69 -4.15 3.62
N ILE A 6 9.81 -3.44 2.95
CA ILE A 6 10.01 -2.05 2.58
C ILE A 6 8.89 -1.26 3.22
N GLU A 7 9.22 -0.17 3.89
CA GLU A 7 8.22 0.70 4.51
C GLU A 7 8.69 2.14 4.50
N LYS A 8 7.80 3.04 4.14
CA LYS A 8 8.01 4.47 4.22
C LYS A 8 6.89 5.11 4.99
N ARG A 9 7.19 6.19 5.68
CA ARG A 9 6.26 6.89 6.57
C ARG A 9 6.27 8.38 6.28
N ALA A 10 5.14 9.02 6.54
CA ALA A 10 5.04 10.48 6.47
C ALA A 10 4.13 10.98 7.57
N GLY A 11 4.50 12.10 8.17
CA GLY A 11 3.62 12.82 9.08
C GLY A 11 2.60 13.61 8.26
N VAL A 12 1.33 13.54 8.64
CA VAL A 12 0.23 14.14 7.89
C VAL A 12 -0.61 15.00 8.84
N GLN A 13 -0.86 16.24 8.45
CA GLN A 13 -1.74 17.12 9.20
C GLN A 13 -3.17 16.96 8.71
N ALA A 14 -3.77 15.86 9.12
CA ALA A 14 -5.14 15.50 8.80
C ALA A 14 -5.63 14.50 9.84
N THR A 15 -6.95 14.33 9.91
CA THR A 15 -7.55 13.35 10.82
C THR A 15 -7.44 11.95 10.23
N SER A 16 -7.52 10.94 11.09
CA SER A 16 -7.59 9.56 10.63
C SER A 16 -8.84 9.31 9.77
N ASP A 17 -9.93 10.03 10.03
CA ASP A 17 -11.15 9.96 9.23
C ASP A 17 -10.87 10.37 7.79
N ARG A 18 -10.17 11.48 7.61
CA ARG A 18 -9.83 11.99 6.27
C ARG A 18 -8.92 11.02 5.52
N LEU A 19 -7.92 10.50 6.21
CA LEU A 19 -7.01 9.52 5.60
C LEU A 19 -7.73 8.22 5.25
N TRP A 20 -8.58 7.73 6.15
CA TRP A 20 -9.32 6.51 5.89
C TRP A 20 -10.30 6.66 4.73
N GLU A 21 -10.90 7.83 4.58
CA GLU A 21 -11.77 8.13 3.45
C GLU A 21 -11.03 7.93 2.13
N LEU A 22 -9.78 8.42 2.04
CA LEU A 22 -8.97 8.26 0.84
C LEU A 22 -8.54 6.82 0.60
N VAL A 23 -8.25 6.08 1.65
CA VAL A 23 -7.77 4.70 1.54
C VAL A 23 -8.90 3.72 1.32
N SER A 24 -10.04 3.91 1.98
CA SER A 24 -11.15 2.97 1.89
C SER A 24 -11.99 3.13 0.63
N ASP A 25 -11.96 4.27 0.00
CA ASP A 25 -12.66 4.48 -1.27
C ASP A 25 -11.70 4.12 -2.41
N LEU A 26 -11.85 2.92 -2.95
CA LEU A 26 -10.96 2.40 -3.97
C LEU A 26 -10.92 3.29 -5.22
N SER A 27 -12.02 3.96 -5.53
CA SER A 27 -12.09 4.83 -6.71
C SER A 27 -11.22 6.09 -6.56
N ARG A 28 -10.74 6.37 -5.35
CA ARG A 28 -9.93 7.56 -5.06
C ARG A 28 -8.43 7.27 -4.97
N TRP A 29 -8.01 6.02 -5.17
CA TRP A 29 -6.59 5.70 -5.05
C TRP A 29 -5.74 6.48 -6.06
N ASN A 30 -6.26 6.78 -7.23
CA ASN A 30 -5.51 7.57 -8.20
C ASN A 30 -5.24 9.01 -7.74
N GLU A 31 -5.88 9.47 -6.68
CA GLU A 31 -5.59 10.80 -6.11
C GLU A 31 -4.30 10.81 -5.31
N TRP A 32 -3.84 9.65 -4.84
CA TRP A 32 -2.68 9.59 -3.97
C TRP A 32 -1.68 8.49 -4.31
N ASN A 33 -2.05 7.52 -5.14
CA ASN A 33 -1.21 6.36 -5.44
C ASN A 33 -0.88 6.33 -6.92
N PRO A 34 0.36 6.68 -7.31
CA PRO A 34 0.72 6.72 -8.73
C PRO A 34 1.01 5.35 -9.34
N TYR A 35 1.11 4.31 -8.54
CA TYR A 35 1.57 3.00 -9.02
C TYR A 35 0.54 1.90 -8.93
N GLU A 36 -0.51 2.08 -8.16
CA GLU A 36 -1.58 1.10 -8.01
C GLU A 36 -2.89 1.81 -8.31
N THR A 37 -3.37 1.67 -9.53
CA THR A 37 -4.48 2.45 -10.06
C THR A 37 -5.58 1.54 -10.60
N GLU A 38 -6.69 2.13 -11.00
CA GLU A 38 -7.85 1.41 -11.54
C GLU A 38 -8.27 0.30 -10.57
N VAL A 39 -8.34 0.64 -9.29
CA VAL A 39 -8.58 -0.34 -8.24
C VAL A 39 -10.07 -0.62 -8.14
N GLU A 40 -10.43 -1.90 -8.19
CA GLU A 40 -11.82 -2.35 -8.07
C GLU A 40 -11.90 -3.49 -7.07
N GLY A 41 -13.05 -3.64 -6.46
CA GLY A 41 -13.27 -4.71 -5.51
C GLY A 41 -13.99 -4.24 -4.27
N ALA A 42 -13.76 -4.93 -3.16
CA ALA A 42 -14.40 -4.61 -1.90
C ALA A 42 -13.46 -4.79 -0.73
N ILE A 43 -13.44 -3.80 0.17
CA ILE A 43 -12.73 -3.90 1.43
C ILE A 43 -13.67 -4.58 2.43
N ALA A 44 -13.53 -5.89 2.53
CA ALA A 44 -14.34 -6.75 3.39
C ALA A 44 -13.54 -8.02 3.65
N TYR A 45 -13.92 -8.78 4.64
CA TYR A 45 -13.29 -10.08 4.90
C TYR A 45 -13.42 -10.98 3.67
N GLY A 46 -12.28 -11.45 3.17
CA GLY A 46 -12.25 -12.26 1.96
C GLY A 46 -12.53 -11.47 0.70
N GLY A 47 -12.60 -10.14 0.79
CA GLY A 47 -12.81 -9.28 -0.37
C GLY A 47 -11.65 -9.36 -1.33
N ARG A 48 -11.96 -9.21 -2.61
CA ARG A 48 -10.94 -9.24 -3.65
C ARG A 48 -10.70 -7.85 -4.20
N LEU A 49 -9.44 -7.59 -4.53
CA LEU A 49 -9.03 -6.34 -5.17
C LEU A 49 -8.37 -6.67 -6.48
N SER A 50 -8.70 -5.91 -7.52
CA SER A 50 -7.96 -5.95 -8.78
C SER A 50 -7.46 -4.54 -9.06
N MET A 51 -6.28 -4.43 -9.66
CA MET A 51 -5.68 -3.14 -9.92
C MET A 51 -4.65 -3.23 -11.03
N THR A 52 -4.34 -2.08 -11.61
CA THR A 52 -3.21 -1.95 -12.52
C THR A 52 -2.01 -1.54 -11.68
N GLU A 53 -0.97 -2.37 -11.67
CA GLU A 53 0.25 -2.12 -10.91
C GLU A 53 1.37 -1.77 -11.85
N ALA A 54 2.03 -0.64 -11.60
CA ALA A 54 3.11 -0.14 -12.46
C ALA A 54 4.22 0.48 -11.62
N PHE A 55 4.85 -0.32 -10.75
CA PHE A 55 5.99 0.15 -9.97
C PHE A 55 7.20 0.42 -10.86
N PRO A 56 8.04 1.39 -10.50
CA PRO A 56 9.21 1.73 -11.31
C PRO A 56 10.14 0.54 -11.51
N GLY A 57 10.68 0.40 -12.72
CA GLY A 57 11.62 -0.68 -13.04
C GLY A 57 10.96 -2.03 -13.26
N GLN A 58 9.63 -2.08 -13.30
CA GLN A 58 8.87 -3.30 -13.49
C GLN A 58 7.84 -3.10 -14.60
N PRO A 59 7.49 -4.16 -15.34
CA PRO A 59 6.42 -4.04 -16.33
C PRO A 59 5.08 -3.80 -15.64
N GLN A 60 4.21 -3.07 -16.33
CA GLN A 60 2.84 -2.90 -15.88
C GLN A 60 2.15 -4.25 -15.89
N ARG A 61 1.34 -4.52 -14.89
CA ARG A 61 0.60 -5.78 -14.81
C ARG A 61 -0.76 -5.60 -14.16
N GLN A 62 -1.65 -6.53 -14.42
CA GLN A 62 -2.92 -6.60 -13.71
C GLN A 62 -2.69 -7.43 -12.45
N ALA A 63 -2.93 -6.84 -11.29
CA ALA A 63 -2.75 -7.50 -10.01
C ALA A 63 -4.10 -7.94 -9.47
N ALA A 64 -4.13 -9.11 -8.83
CA ALA A 64 -5.31 -9.63 -8.18
C ALA A 64 -4.93 -10.01 -6.75
N ALA A 65 -5.53 -9.37 -5.79
CA ALA A 65 -5.18 -9.53 -4.39
C ALA A 65 -6.41 -9.85 -3.55
N ALA A 66 -6.19 -10.27 -2.33
CA ALA A 66 -7.26 -10.51 -1.36
C ALA A 66 -7.03 -9.63 -0.13
N VAL A 67 -8.11 -9.05 0.39
CA VAL A 67 -8.04 -8.30 1.63
C VAL A 67 -7.79 -9.27 2.78
N ALA A 68 -6.67 -9.11 3.45
CA ALA A 68 -6.26 -9.99 4.55
C ALA A 68 -6.67 -9.43 5.90
N GLU A 69 -6.65 -8.11 6.02
CA GLU A 69 -7.01 -7.44 7.26
C GLU A 69 -7.46 -6.02 6.96
N TRP A 70 -8.46 -5.55 7.66
CA TRP A 70 -8.80 -4.13 7.61
C TRP A 70 -9.40 -3.69 8.93
N ARG A 71 -8.99 -2.52 9.36
CA ARG A 71 -9.50 -1.90 10.58
C ARG A 71 -9.73 -0.42 10.25
N PRO A 72 -10.98 0.01 10.24
CA PRO A 72 -11.30 1.41 9.89
C PRO A 72 -10.43 2.40 10.66
N TYR A 73 -9.94 3.40 9.96
CA TYR A 73 -9.10 4.48 10.48
C TYR A 73 -7.69 4.04 10.91
N VAL A 74 -7.35 2.76 10.78
CA VAL A 74 -6.09 2.23 11.31
C VAL A 74 -5.28 1.49 10.26
N ARG A 75 -5.90 0.58 9.49
CA ARG A 75 -5.10 -0.33 8.69
C ARG A 75 -5.88 -1.00 7.57
N LEU A 76 -5.20 -1.14 6.43
CA LEU A 76 -5.65 -1.98 5.32
C LEU A 76 -4.49 -2.84 4.87
N VAL A 77 -4.71 -4.16 4.81
CA VAL A 77 -3.70 -5.13 4.36
C VAL A 77 -4.29 -5.97 3.25
N TRP A 78 -3.54 -6.13 2.17
CA TRP A 78 -3.92 -7.05 1.10
C TRP A 78 -2.74 -7.89 0.69
N THR A 79 -3.02 -9.12 0.28
CA THR A 79 -2.00 -10.11 -0.06
C THR A 79 -2.22 -10.62 -1.46
N GLU A 80 -1.13 -11.03 -2.09
CA GLU A 80 -1.18 -11.61 -3.41
C GLU A 80 -0.24 -12.79 -3.50
N ASN A 81 -0.72 -13.90 -4.04
CA ASN A 81 0.12 -15.04 -4.37
C ASN A 81 0.61 -14.83 -5.80
N ARG A 82 1.90 -14.53 -5.95
CA ARG A 82 2.52 -14.19 -7.22
C ARG A 82 3.08 -15.42 -7.95
N GLY A 83 2.90 -16.61 -7.38
CA GLY A 83 3.38 -17.85 -7.97
C GLY A 83 4.18 -18.68 -6.98
N PHE A 84 4.92 -19.68 -7.49
CA PHE A 84 5.68 -20.58 -6.65
C PHE A 84 6.77 -19.84 -5.88
N LEU A 85 6.77 -19.99 -4.56
CA LEU A 85 7.72 -19.34 -3.65
C LEU A 85 7.75 -17.81 -3.76
N PHE A 86 6.59 -17.22 -4.11
CA PHE A 86 6.49 -15.77 -4.26
C PHE A 86 5.14 -15.27 -3.80
N ARG A 87 5.12 -14.64 -2.62
CA ARG A 87 3.93 -13.99 -2.07
C ARG A 87 4.27 -12.59 -1.63
N THR A 88 3.31 -11.69 -1.75
CA THR A 88 3.48 -10.31 -1.30
C THR A 88 2.36 -9.94 -0.33
N LEU A 89 2.70 -9.04 0.58
CA LEU A 89 1.75 -8.42 1.49
C LEU A 89 1.96 -6.92 1.42
N ARG A 90 0.90 -6.20 1.07
CA ARG A 90 0.89 -4.75 1.02
C ARG A 90 0.06 -4.21 2.17
N TYR A 91 0.45 -3.08 2.71
CA TYR A 91 -0.37 -2.46 3.75
C TYR A 91 -0.25 -0.95 3.72
N ILE A 92 -1.31 -0.30 4.19
CA ILE A 92 -1.33 1.11 4.56
C ILE A 92 -1.72 1.16 6.03
N ASP A 93 -0.90 1.80 6.85
CA ASP A 93 -1.17 2.00 8.27
C ASP A 93 -1.39 3.48 8.55
N ILE A 94 -2.33 3.76 9.42
CA ILE A 94 -2.64 5.10 9.91
C ILE A 94 -2.51 5.08 11.41
N GLU A 95 -1.64 5.93 11.94
CA GLU A 95 -1.48 6.09 13.39
C GLU A 95 -1.85 7.51 13.76
N GLU A 96 -2.92 7.69 14.51
CA GLU A 96 -3.32 9.02 14.95
C GLU A 96 -2.55 9.36 16.24
N LEU A 97 -1.77 10.44 16.19
CA LEU A 97 -1.00 10.89 17.34
C LEU A 97 -1.84 11.80 18.22
N GLU A 98 -2.58 12.69 17.60
CA GLU A 98 -3.57 13.54 18.22
C GLU A 98 -4.54 13.98 17.12
N LYS A 99 -5.66 14.57 17.49
CA LYS A 99 -6.66 14.95 16.49
C LYS A 99 -6.04 15.89 15.45
N GLY A 100 -6.11 15.49 14.19
CA GLY A 100 -5.56 16.28 13.10
C GLY A 100 -4.10 16.04 12.81
N LYS A 101 -3.47 15.07 13.50
CA LYS A 101 -2.05 14.72 13.25
C LYS A 101 -1.88 13.22 13.23
N CYS A 102 -1.49 12.69 12.08
CA CYS A 102 -1.30 11.25 11.89
C CYS A 102 0.06 10.94 11.29
N ILE A 103 0.46 9.69 11.43
CA ILE A 103 1.56 9.12 10.66
C ILE A 103 0.94 8.08 9.75
N VAL A 104 1.22 8.18 8.45
CA VAL A 104 0.83 7.14 7.50
C VAL A 104 2.05 6.35 7.08
N SER A 105 1.87 5.05 6.91
CA SER A 105 2.93 4.15 6.45
C SER A 105 2.43 3.41 5.22
N SER A 106 3.30 3.26 4.23
CA SER A 106 3.07 2.38 3.08
C SER A 106 4.13 1.30 3.11
N GLY A 107 3.71 0.06 3.14
CA GLY A 107 4.63 -1.04 3.30
C GLY A 107 4.38 -2.19 2.34
N HIS A 108 5.43 -2.99 2.14
CA HIS A 108 5.44 -4.11 1.22
C HIS A 108 6.34 -5.19 1.79
N LYS A 109 5.79 -6.37 2.02
CA LYS A 109 6.57 -7.53 2.49
C LYS A 109 6.60 -8.58 1.40
N PHE A 110 7.73 -9.24 1.28
CA PHE A 110 7.96 -10.26 0.26
C PHE A 110 8.29 -11.58 0.94
N ALA A 111 7.61 -12.64 0.56
CA ALA A 111 7.79 -13.95 1.17
C ALA A 111 8.10 -14.99 0.11
N GLY A 112 8.81 -16.06 0.55
CA GLY A 112 9.29 -17.12 -0.31
C GLY A 112 10.62 -16.75 -0.95
N LEU A 113 11.34 -17.76 -1.45
CA LEU A 113 12.66 -17.53 -2.03
C LEU A 113 12.64 -16.54 -3.19
N ARG A 114 11.68 -16.70 -4.09
CA ARG A 114 11.54 -15.77 -5.23
C ARG A 114 11.10 -14.40 -4.79
N GLY A 115 10.32 -14.33 -3.69
CA GLY A 115 9.93 -13.05 -3.10
C GLY A 115 11.13 -12.29 -2.56
N GLU A 116 12.04 -12.99 -1.87
CA GLU A 116 13.25 -12.37 -1.35
C GLU A 116 14.16 -11.87 -2.46
N LEU A 117 14.32 -12.67 -3.53
CA LEU A 117 15.11 -12.26 -4.69
C LEU A 117 14.50 -11.04 -5.38
N PHE A 118 13.19 -10.99 -5.49
CA PHE A 118 12.49 -9.85 -6.07
C PHE A 118 12.71 -8.60 -5.23
N HIS A 119 12.61 -8.73 -3.91
CA HIS A 119 12.87 -7.63 -2.99
C HIS A 119 14.29 -7.09 -3.18
N ASP A 120 15.28 -7.98 -3.21
CA ASP A 120 16.68 -7.57 -3.33
C ASP A 120 16.93 -6.84 -4.66
N LYS A 121 16.33 -7.34 -5.72
CA LYS A 121 16.50 -6.76 -7.06
C LYS A 121 15.84 -5.38 -7.18
N HIS A 122 14.66 -5.20 -6.60
CA HIS A 122 13.87 -3.99 -6.79
C HIS A 122 13.85 -3.03 -5.61
N ARG A 123 14.62 -3.32 -4.57
CA ARG A 123 14.61 -2.56 -3.34
C ARG A 123 14.73 -1.04 -3.50
N PRO A 124 15.73 -0.53 -4.25
CA PRO A 124 15.86 0.93 -4.36
C PRO A 124 14.65 1.59 -5.01
N ALA A 125 14.14 1.01 -6.10
CA ALA A 125 12.99 1.56 -6.81
C ALA A 125 11.72 1.48 -5.97
N LEU A 126 11.54 0.38 -5.22
CA LEU A 126 10.38 0.22 -4.34
C LEU A 126 10.42 1.19 -3.17
N ARG A 127 11.60 1.49 -2.63
CA ARG A 127 11.72 2.49 -1.56
C ARG A 127 11.26 3.85 -2.05
N GLU A 128 11.67 4.24 -3.24
CA GLU A 128 11.23 5.50 -3.84
C GLU A 128 9.73 5.50 -4.11
N ALA A 129 9.21 4.38 -4.58
CA ALA A 129 7.79 4.25 -4.88
C ALA A 129 6.94 4.41 -3.62
N HIS A 130 7.32 3.75 -2.53
CA HIS A 130 6.57 3.86 -1.29
C HIS A 130 6.66 5.26 -0.68
N GLN A 131 7.79 5.95 -0.86
CA GLN A 131 7.89 7.33 -0.46
C GLN A 131 6.90 8.21 -1.24
N ALA A 132 6.81 7.98 -2.55
CA ALA A 132 5.85 8.72 -3.38
C ALA A 132 4.41 8.46 -2.97
N ILE A 133 4.10 7.23 -2.55
CA ILE A 133 2.76 6.87 -2.10
C ILE A 133 2.38 7.63 -0.81
N VAL A 134 3.25 7.63 0.20
CA VAL A 134 2.94 8.34 1.44
C VAL A 134 2.92 9.86 1.24
N ASP A 135 3.79 10.37 0.36
CA ASP A 135 3.77 11.79 0.01
C ASP A 135 2.49 12.17 -0.71
N GLY A 136 1.99 11.26 -1.57
CA GLY A 136 0.71 11.46 -2.25
C GLY A 136 -0.46 11.49 -1.29
N LEU A 137 -0.48 10.56 -0.32
CA LEU A 137 -1.50 10.55 0.73
C LEU A 137 -1.46 11.84 1.54
N LYS A 138 -0.27 12.28 1.91
CA LYS A 138 -0.09 13.53 2.64
C LYS A 138 -0.67 14.71 1.87
N THR A 139 -0.30 14.83 0.61
CA THR A 139 -0.79 15.93 -0.24
C THR A 139 -2.31 15.89 -0.39
N ALA A 140 -2.86 14.71 -0.68
CA ALA A 140 -4.31 14.58 -0.87
C ALA A 140 -5.08 14.87 0.43
N ALA A 141 -4.57 14.43 1.57
CA ALA A 141 -5.26 14.60 2.84
C ALA A 141 -5.19 16.04 3.36
N GLU A 142 -4.10 16.74 3.05
CA GLU A 142 -3.88 18.11 3.54
C GLU A 142 -4.47 19.19 2.63
N THR A 143 -5.07 18.79 1.55
CA THR A 143 -5.65 19.74 0.59
C THR A 143 -7.07 20.15 0.96
#